data_f3e130f34860553b22546acadf4f9d58
#
_entry.id   f3e130f34860553b22546acadf4f9d58
#
_cell.length_a   1.000
_cell.length_b   1.000
_cell.length_c   1.000
_cell.angle_alpha   90.00
_cell.angle_beta   90.00
_cell.angle_gamma   90.00
#
_symmetry.space_group_name_H-M   'P 1'
#
loop_
_entity.id
_entity.type
_entity.pdbx_description
1 polymer ?
#
loop_
_entity_poly.entity_id
_entity_poly.type
_entity_poly.pdbx_seq_one_letter_code
_entity_poly.pdbx_strand_id
1 'polypeptide(L)'
;MTVPQLKAITDENVVILQFVKKTDNKMRMMTCTTCLPLLESQEGIMRLHFRKTNGRPPYNPLPDNLIVWDINKEDYRQIPANRVRIQQKIPALDYLKMLRGR
;
A
#
# COMPACT_ATOMS: atom_id res chain seq x y z
N MET A 1 5.13 13.86 6.20
CA MET A 1 5.43 12.54 6.79
C MET A 1 6.70 11.99 6.17
N THR A 2 7.53 11.33 6.94
CA THR A 2 8.72 10.65 6.41
C THR A 2 8.35 9.26 5.88
N VAL A 3 9.24 8.66 5.08
CA VAL A 3 9.03 7.28 4.60
C VAL A 3 8.89 6.30 5.77
N PRO A 4 9.77 6.31 6.81
CA PRO A 4 9.58 5.42 7.96
C PRO A 4 8.27 5.61 8.70
N GLN A 5 7.80 6.84 8.84
CA GLN A 5 6.51 7.13 9.49
C GLN A 5 5.35 6.55 8.69
N LEU A 6 5.33 6.77 7.38
CA LEU A 6 4.29 6.24 6.51
C LEU A 6 4.33 4.70 6.48
N LYS A 7 5.52 4.12 6.39
CA LYS A 7 5.68 2.66 6.38
C LYS A 7 5.15 2.03 7.67
N ALA A 8 5.43 2.63 8.82
CA ALA A 8 4.92 2.13 10.10
C ALA A 8 3.39 2.06 10.11
N ILE A 9 2.74 3.07 9.52
CA ILE A 9 1.27 3.11 9.42
C ILE A 9 0.75 2.03 8.46
N THR A 10 1.34 1.94 7.26
CA THR A 10 0.87 0.99 6.25
C THR A 10 1.22 -0.46 6.56
N ASP A 11 2.25 -0.71 7.36
CA ASP A 11 2.61 -2.07 7.80
C ASP A 11 1.54 -2.67 8.73
N GLU A 12 0.79 -1.83 9.43
CA GLU A 12 -0.23 -2.28 10.40
C GLU A 12 -1.66 -2.09 9.90
N ASN A 13 -1.84 -1.33 8.83
CA ASN A 13 -3.16 -0.93 8.36
C ASN A 13 -3.29 -1.02 6.85
N VAL A 14 -4.54 -1.18 6.41
CA VAL A 14 -4.94 -0.77 5.06
C VAL A 14 -5.30 0.70 5.17
N VAL A 15 -4.72 1.55 4.33
CA VAL A 15 -4.96 2.98 4.39
C VAL A 15 -5.60 3.49 3.11
N ILE A 16 -6.53 4.41 3.27
CA ILE A 16 -7.06 5.22 2.18
C ILE A 16 -6.37 6.57 2.29
N LEU A 17 -5.62 6.92 1.26
CA LEU A 17 -4.86 8.15 1.23
C LEU A 17 -5.07 8.92 -0.07
N GLN A 18 -4.72 10.18 -0.06
CA GLN A 18 -4.71 11.01 -1.25
C GLN A 18 -3.34 11.68 -1.40
N PHE A 19 -2.96 11.91 -2.64
CA PHE A 19 -1.73 12.61 -2.97
C PHE A 19 -1.90 13.33 -4.31
N VAL A 20 -1.05 14.32 -4.54
CA VAL A 20 -1.04 15.04 -5.81
C VAL A 20 0.09 14.47 -6.67
N LYS A 21 -0.26 13.97 -7.86
CA LYS A 21 0.70 13.42 -8.81
C LYS A 21 1.50 14.55 -9.45
N LYS A 22 2.83 14.43 -9.43
CA LYS A 22 3.73 15.48 -9.95
C LYS A 22 3.57 15.75 -11.44
N THR A 23 3.23 14.70 -12.21
CA THR A 23 3.23 14.79 -13.66
C THR A 23 2.06 15.58 -14.22
N ASP A 24 0.86 15.48 -13.61
CA ASP A 24 -0.34 16.16 -14.10
C ASP A 24 -1.00 17.05 -13.05
N ASN A 25 -0.40 17.16 -11.87
CA ASN A 25 -0.88 17.97 -10.76
C ASN A 25 -2.31 17.64 -10.32
N LYS A 26 -2.77 16.43 -10.63
CA LYS A 26 -4.11 15.96 -10.25
C LYS A 26 -4.07 15.19 -8.94
N MET A 27 -5.13 15.35 -8.16
CA MET A 27 -5.31 14.60 -6.94
C MET A 27 -5.68 13.15 -7.25
N ARG A 28 -5.04 12.20 -6.55
CA ARG A 28 -5.32 10.78 -6.65
C ARG A 28 -5.70 10.24 -5.29
N MET A 29 -6.62 9.29 -5.28
CA MET A 29 -6.93 8.52 -4.08
C MET A 29 -6.50 7.08 -4.29
N MET A 30 -6.03 6.45 -3.22
CA MET A 30 -5.52 5.09 -3.28
C MET A 30 -5.85 4.35 -1.99
N THR A 31 -6.22 3.08 -2.13
CA THR A 31 -6.32 2.14 -1.00
C THR A 31 -5.13 1.22 -1.08
N CYS A 32 -4.26 1.25 -0.08
CA CYS A 32 -2.99 0.54 -0.15
C CYS A 32 -2.55 0.01 1.22
N THR A 33 -1.54 -0.86 1.18
CA THR A 33 -0.93 -1.43 2.38
C THR A 33 0.49 -1.90 2.10
N THR A 34 1.27 -2.06 3.17
CA THR A 34 2.55 -2.77 3.15
C THR A 34 2.55 -3.91 4.18
N CYS A 35 1.40 -4.29 4.70
CA CYS A 35 1.26 -5.32 5.71
C CYS A 35 1.53 -6.71 5.10
N LEU A 36 2.69 -7.29 5.39
CA LEU A 36 3.10 -8.58 4.82
C LEU A 36 2.12 -9.73 5.14
N PRO A 37 1.66 -9.93 6.38
CA PRO A 37 0.69 -10.98 6.65
C PRO A 37 -0.60 -10.85 5.85
N LEU A 38 -1.08 -9.64 5.65
CA LEU A 38 -2.26 -9.39 4.83
C LEU A 38 -2.01 -9.72 3.37
N LEU A 39 -0.85 -9.30 2.84
CA LEU A 39 -0.45 -9.58 1.46
C LEU A 39 -0.31 -11.09 1.21
N GLU A 40 0.27 -11.82 2.17
CA GLU A 40 0.42 -13.27 2.09
C GLU A 40 -0.92 -14.01 2.10
N SER A 41 -1.94 -13.46 2.77
CA SER A 41 -3.25 -14.10 2.89
C SER A 41 -4.12 -13.95 1.66
N GLN A 42 -3.77 -13.06 0.74
CA GLN A 42 -4.55 -12.82 -0.47
C GLN A 42 -4.36 -13.95 -1.47
N GLU A 43 -5.44 -14.33 -2.18
CA GLU A 43 -5.41 -15.36 -3.20
C GLU A 43 -5.17 -14.74 -4.59
N GLY A 44 -4.69 -15.57 -5.53
CA GLY A 44 -4.54 -15.18 -6.93
C GLY A 44 -3.21 -14.54 -7.26
N ILE A 45 -3.23 -13.57 -8.17
CA ILE A 45 -2.04 -12.95 -8.77
C ILE A 45 -1.11 -12.35 -7.72
N MET A 46 -1.66 -11.72 -6.72
CA MET A 46 -0.92 -11.10 -5.64
C MET A 46 -0.08 -12.14 -4.88
N ARG A 47 -0.68 -13.27 -4.55
CA ARG A 47 0.02 -14.36 -3.86
C ARG A 47 1.17 -14.92 -4.69
N LEU A 48 0.96 -15.09 -5.99
CA LEU A 48 1.99 -15.54 -6.92
C LEU A 48 3.12 -14.51 -7.00
N HIS A 49 2.78 -13.25 -7.13
CA HIS A 49 3.76 -12.18 -7.19
C HIS A 49 4.57 -12.11 -5.89
N PHE A 50 3.89 -12.18 -4.76
CA PHE A 50 4.51 -12.17 -3.44
C PHE A 50 5.52 -13.33 -3.30
N ARG A 51 5.15 -14.54 -3.72
CA ARG A 51 6.04 -15.71 -3.67
C ARG A 51 7.27 -15.54 -4.54
N LYS A 52 7.11 -15.01 -5.76
CA LYS A 52 8.21 -14.81 -6.70
C LYS A 52 9.24 -13.78 -6.20
N THR A 53 8.77 -12.78 -5.48
CA THR A 53 9.61 -11.66 -5.05
C THR A 53 10.00 -11.73 -3.58
N ASN A 54 9.53 -12.75 -2.82
CA ASN A 54 9.67 -12.82 -1.35
C ASN A 54 9.12 -11.56 -0.67
N GLY A 55 8.03 -11.03 -1.20
CA GLY A 55 7.41 -9.83 -0.66
C GLY A 55 8.15 -8.55 -0.99
N ARG A 56 9.19 -8.62 -1.81
CA ARG A 56 9.94 -7.42 -2.20
C ARG A 56 9.28 -6.75 -3.40
N PRO A 57 9.25 -5.42 -3.43
CA PRO A 57 8.78 -4.71 -4.62
C PRO A 57 9.71 -4.98 -5.81
N PRO A 58 9.20 -4.88 -7.05
CA PRO A 58 9.97 -5.21 -8.25
C PRO A 58 11.02 -4.16 -8.63
N TYR A 59 11.08 -3.05 -7.92
CA TYR A 59 12.01 -1.95 -8.20
C TYR A 59 12.33 -1.19 -6.91
N ASN A 60 13.40 -0.39 -6.95
CA ASN A 60 13.79 0.45 -5.82
C ASN A 60 13.02 1.78 -5.89
N PRO A 61 12.55 2.30 -4.74
CA PRO A 61 11.83 3.57 -4.74
C PRO A 61 12.77 4.75 -4.97
N LEU A 62 12.21 5.82 -5.55
CA LEU A 62 12.88 7.11 -5.57
C LEU A 62 13.02 7.66 -4.15
N PRO A 63 13.99 8.58 -3.89
CA PRO A 63 14.11 9.22 -2.58
C PRO A 63 12.77 9.81 -2.12
N ASP A 64 12.49 9.70 -0.83
CA ASP A 64 11.26 10.18 -0.18
C ASP A 64 9.97 9.50 -0.64
N ASN A 65 10.06 8.46 -1.46
CA ASN A 65 8.91 7.67 -1.89
C ASN A 65 8.87 6.32 -1.15
N LEU A 66 7.66 5.84 -0.92
CA LEU A 66 7.41 4.51 -0.38
C LEU A 66 6.72 3.67 -1.45
N ILE A 67 7.15 2.43 -1.61
CA ILE A 67 6.45 1.47 -2.47
C ILE A 67 5.38 0.77 -1.63
N VAL A 68 4.14 0.85 -2.09
CA VAL A 68 2.98 0.24 -1.45
C VAL A 68 2.26 -0.67 -2.43
N TRP A 69 1.45 -1.58 -1.91
CA TRP A 69 0.54 -2.38 -2.72
C TRP A 69 -0.81 -1.66 -2.85
N ASP A 70 -1.17 -1.32 -4.08
CA ASP A 70 -2.48 -0.73 -4.41
C ASP A 70 -3.49 -1.87 -4.52
N ILE A 71 -4.39 -1.98 -3.56
CA ILE A 71 -5.32 -3.08 -3.45
C ILE A 71 -6.30 -3.10 -4.63
N ASN A 72 -6.77 -1.94 -5.06
CA ASN A 72 -7.76 -1.86 -6.13
C ASN A 72 -7.17 -2.17 -7.51
N LYS A 73 -5.92 -1.82 -7.72
CA LYS A 73 -5.24 -2.07 -9.00
C LYS A 73 -4.43 -3.36 -9.02
N GLU A 74 -4.28 -3.99 -7.86
CA GLU A 74 -3.52 -5.23 -7.70
C GLU A 74 -2.10 -5.10 -8.26
N ASP A 75 -1.41 -4.01 -7.89
CA ASP A 75 -0.07 -3.74 -8.35
C ASP A 75 0.69 -2.88 -7.34
N TYR A 76 2.01 -2.91 -7.43
CA TYR A 76 2.86 -2.02 -6.65
C TYR A 76 2.84 -0.62 -7.23
N ARG A 77 2.86 0.36 -6.32
CA ARG A 77 2.95 1.77 -6.67
C ARG A 77 3.88 2.47 -5.71
N GLN A 78 4.61 3.46 -6.17
CA GLN A 78 5.35 4.32 -5.26
C GLN A 78 4.63 5.64 -5.07
N ILE A 79 4.64 6.12 -3.84
CA ILE A 79 3.96 7.34 -3.44
C ILE A 79 4.92 8.25 -2.66
N PRO A 80 4.79 9.58 -2.81
CA PRO A 80 5.64 10.52 -2.11
C PRO A 80 5.19 10.66 -0.65
N ALA A 81 5.97 10.15 0.29
CA ALA A 81 5.60 10.15 1.71
C ALA A 81 5.34 11.55 2.27
N ASN A 82 6.06 12.56 1.76
CA ASN A 82 5.93 13.93 2.21
C ASN A 82 4.74 14.68 1.60
N ARG A 83 3.98 14.05 0.68
CA ARG A 83 2.86 14.68 -0.02
C ARG A 83 1.54 13.94 0.15
N VAL A 84 1.53 12.85 0.90
CA VAL A 84 0.30 12.08 1.12
C VAL A 84 -0.47 12.62 2.30
N ARG A 85 -1.79 12.48 2.22
CA ARG A 85 -2.70 12.76 3.32
C ARG A 85 -3.54 11.51 3.57
N ILE A 86 -3.48 11.00 4.79
CA ILE A 86 -4.24 9.81 5.17
C ILE A 86 -5.67 10.23 5.45
N GLN A 87 -6.64 9.61 4.75
CA GLN A 87 -8.06 9.84 4.95
C GLN A 87 -8.65 8.86 5.95
N GLN A 88 -8.22 7.61 5.89
CA GLN A 88 -8.75 6.56 6.76
C GLN A 88 -7.70 5.48 6.97
N LYS A 89 -7.65 4.92 8.18
CA LYS A 89 -6.84 3.75 8.53
C LYS A 89 -7.78 2.63 8.97
N ILE A 90 -7.60 1.46 8.38
CA ILE A 90 -8.32 0.24 8.73
C ILE A 90 -7.29 -0.76 9.23
N PRO A 91 -7.32 -1.15 10.51
CA PRO A 91 -6.36 -2.15 11.00
C PRO A 91 -6.37 -3.39 10.12
N ALA A 92 -5.19 -3.92 9.82
CA ALA A 92 -5.05 -5.04 8.88
C ALA A 92 -5.89 -6.26 9.30
N LEU A 93 -5.95 -6.55 10.61
CA LEU A 93 -6.78 -7.64 11.13
C LEU A 93 -8.27 -7.42 10.84
N ASP A 94 -8.75 -6.19 11.00
CA ASP A 94 -10.15 -5.86 10.72
C ASP A 94 -10.45 -5.99 9.22
N TYR A 95 -9.54 -5.53 8.38
CA TYR A 95 -9.69 -5.68 6.93
C TYR A 95 -9.73 -7.16 6.53
N LEU A 96 -8.88 -7.99 7.11
CA LEU A 96 -8.86 -9.43 6.85
C LEU A 96 -10.17 -10.09 7.27
N LYS A 97 -10.75 -9.69 8.40
CA LYS A 97 -12.06 -10.17 8.85
C LYS A 97 -13.17 -9.76 7.88
N MET A 98 -13.11 -8.55 7.34
CA MET A 98 -14.07 -8.09 6.34
C MET A 98 -14.01 -8.96 5.08
N LEU A 99 -12.82 -9.32 4.61
CA LEU A 99 -12.65 -10.19 3.45
C LEU A 99 -13.20 -11.60 3.70
N ARG A 100 -12.98 -12.15 4.90
CA ARG A 100 -13.45 -13.48 5.28
C ARG A 100 -14.94 -13.55 5.53
N GLY A 101 -15.56 -12.44 5.87
CA GLY A 101 -16.99 -12.33 6.10
C GLY A 101 -17.86 -12.26 4.85
N ARG A 102 -17.25 -12.34 3.68
CA ARG A 102 -17.98 -12.31 2.41
C ARG A 102 -18.27 -13.74 1.93
#